data_52eec958ed8cd70033956b721e585afe
#
_entry.id   52eec958ed8cd70033956b721e585afe
#
_cell.length_a   1.000
_cell.length_b   1.000
_cell.length_c   1.000
_cell.angle_alpha   90.00
_cell.angle_beta   90.00
_cell.angle_gamma   90.00
#
_symmetry.space_group_name_H-M   'P 1'
#
loop_
_entity.id
_entity.type
_entity.pdbx_description
1 polymer ?
#
loop_
_entity_poly.entity_id
_entity_poly.type
_entity_poly.pdbx_seq_one_letter_code
_entity_poly.pdbx_strand_id
1 'polypeptide(L)'
;MKSTIVLLSVLLLCLTAAVSEAASTLLPKGYTSWKKSERKVVTDKNSLFYGIHYIYADKKAQKGYLADNKFAEGSRIVVESFAIKGNTAVDGPKNMIVMMQKDKRQTATGGWLFSAFGPDGKSSGLDPVTTCFSCHLKDAAQRDFVISTKRDFKL
;
A
#
# COMPACT_ATOMS: atom_id res chain seq x y z
N MET A 1 68.46 16.80 21.61
CA MET A 1 67.56 15.66 21.36
C MET A 1 66.14 16.17 21.56
N LYS A 2 65.40 16.43 20.44
CA LYS A 2 64.03 16.93 20.49
C LYS A 2 63.10 15.79 20.05
N SER A 3 62.35 15.22 20.99
CA SER A 3 61.30 14.20 20.68
C SER A 3 60.07 14.85 20.13
N THR A 4 59.74 14.53 18.87
CA THR A 4 58.49 14.95 18.21
C THR A 4 57.44 13.87 18.45
N ILE A 5 56.45 14.19 19.26
CA ILE A 5 55.28 13.33 19.49
C ILE A 5 54.31 13.57 18.32
N VAL A 6 54.11 12.55 17.47
CA VAL A 6 53.09 12.54 16.41
C VAL A 6 51.80 12.05 17.03
N LEU A 7 50.83 12.95 17.20
CA LEU A 7 49.44 12.61 17.56
C LEU A 7 48.73 12.08 16.33
N LEU A 8 48.47 10.77 16.34
CA LEU A 8 47.64 10.08 15.33
C LEU A 8 46.16 10.27 15.72
N SER A 9 45.49 11.24 15.11
CA SER A 9 44.04 11.41 15.27
C SER A 9 43.31 10.35 14.41
N VAL A 10 42.80 9.31 15.04
CA VAL A 10 41.95 8.33 14.42
C VAL A 10 40.53 8.93 14.28
N LEU A 11 40.19 9.40 13.10
CA LEU A 11 38.83 9.85 12.75
C LEU A 11 37.95 8.65 12.57
N LEU A 12 37.17 8.28 13.61
CA LEU A 12 36.19 7.22 13.57
C LEU A 12 34.96 7.69 12.74
N LEU A 13 34.95 7.37 11.43
CA LEU A 13 33.79 7.61 10.57
C LEU A 13 32.70 6.61 10.97
N CYS A 14 31.72 7.06 11.77
CA CYS A 14 30.48 6.32 11.97
C CYS A 14 29.69 6.28 10.65
N LEU A 15 29.86 5.22 9.84
CA LEU A 15 28.95 4.90 8.76
C LEU A 15 27.61 4.49 9.38
N THR A 16 26.65 5.42 9.45
CA THR A 16 25.26 5.08 9.69
C THR A 16 24.73 4.41 8.40
N ALA A 17 24.75 3.10 8.37
CA ALA A 17 24.07 2.34 7.34
C ALA A 17 22.58 2.65 7.46
N ALA A 18 22.03 3.46 6.54
CA ALA A 18 20.59 3.60 6.38
C ALA A 18 20.05 2.22 5.99
N VAL A 19 19.44 1.54 6.94
CA VAL A 19 18.71 0.30 6.67
C VAL A 19 17.54 0.67 5.77
N SER A 20 17.70 0.47 4.47
CA SER A 20 16.59 0.57 3.50
C SER A 20 15.61 -0.55 3.82
N GLU A 21 14.49 -0.19 4.47
CA GLU A 21 13.41 -1.14 4.70
C GLU A 21 12.90 -1.64 3.33
N ALA A 22 13.19 -2.89 3.01
CA ALA A 22 12.70 -3.51 1.77
C ALA A 22 11.17 -3.51 1.79
N ALA A 23 10.54 -3.07 0.70
CA ALA A 23 9.09 -3.15 0.57
C ALA A 23 8.63 -4.60 0.76
N SER A 24 7.71 -4.81 1.70
CA SER A 24 7.23 -6.15 2.03
C SER A 24 6.13 -6.57 1.06
N THR A 25 6.29 -7.75 0.45
CA THR A 25 5.21 -8.41 -0.30
C THR A 25 4.26 -9.18 0.61
N LEU A 26 4.52 -9.19 1.92
CA LEU A 26 3.69 -9.87 2.91
C LEU A 26 2.55 -8.97 3.39
N LEU A 27 1.39 -9.58 3.60
CA LEU A 27 0.25 -8.89 4.20
C LEU A 27 0.60 -8.44 5.63
N PRO A 28 0.50 -7.14 5.95
CA PRO A 28 0.89 -6.64 7.27
C PRO A 28 0.03 -7.23 8.38
N LYS A 29 0.65 -7.76 9.42
CA LYS A 29 -0.09 -8.22 10.60
C LYS A 29 -0.85 -7.04 11.23
N GLY A 30 -2.10 -7.25 11.61
CA GLY A 30 -2.91 -6.25 12.31
C GLY A 30 -3.39 -5.08 11.43
N TYR A 31 -3.34 -5.16 10.11
CA TYR A 31 -3.85 -4.10 9.21
C TYR A 31 -5.34 -3.79 9.47
N THR A 32 -6.10 -4.74 9.99
CA THR A 32 -7.52 -4.56 10.33
C THR A 32 -7.76 -3.55 11.46
N SER A 33 -6.71 -3.18 12.20
CA SER A 33 -6.76 -2.09 13.20
C SER A 33 -6.50 -0.70 12.63
N TRP A 34 -6.14 -0.60 11.33
CA TRP A 34 -5.92 0.69 10.67
C TRP A 34 -7.24 1.43 10.45
N LYS A 35 -7.15 2.70 10.01
CA LYS A 35 -8.34 3.46 9.64
C LYS A 35 -9.08 2.74 8.52
N LYS A 36 -10.30 2.31 8.80
CA LYS A 36 -11.19 1.62 7.86
C LYS A 36 -12.06 2.62 7.12
N SER A 37 -12.28 2.39 5.84
CA SER A 37 -13.21 3.17 5.01
C SER A 37 -14.68 2.83 5.34
N GLU A 38 -15.57 3.69 4.84
CA GLU A 38 -16.96 3.29 4.65
C GLU A 38 -17.05 2.11 3.67
N ARG A 39 -18.16 1.40 3.75
CA ARG A 39 -18.47 0.28 2.85
C ARG A 39 -18.65 0.76 1.42
N LYS A 40 -17.94 0.14 0.49
CA LYS A 40 -18.06 0.43 -0.94
C LYS A 40 -18.67 -0.77 -1.66
N VAL A 41 -19.53 -0.53 -2.64
CA VAL A 41 -20.12 -1.57 -3.47
C VAL A 41 -19.76 -1.30 -4.92
N VAL A 42 -19.16 -2.29 -5.59
CA VAL A 42 -18.90 -2.27 -7.03
C VAL A 42 -19.88 -3.23 -7.67
N THR A 43 -20.78 -2.69 -8.49
CA THR A 43 -21.88 -3.45 -9.12
C THR A 43 -21.60 -3.89 -10.55
N ASP A 44 -20.52 -3.41 -11.15
CA ASP A 44 -20.07 -3.85 -12.47
C ASP A 44 -19.52 -5.28 -12.38
N LYS A 45 -20.27 -6.23 -12.92
CA LYS A 45 -19.92 -7.66 -12.92
C LYS A 45 -18.68 -8.00 -13.76
N ASN A 46 -18.26 -7.10 -14.66
CA ASN A 46 -17.04 -7.27 -15.46
C ASN A 46 -15.79 -6.77 -14.70
N SER A 47 -15.98 -6.08 -13.59
CA SER A 47 -14.87 -5.61 -12.76
C SER A 47 -14.26 -6.76 -11.97
N LEU A 48 -12.91 -6.84 -11.94
CA LEU A 48 -12.17 -7.70 -11.01
C LEU A 48 -12.58 -7.42 -9.55
N PHE A 49 -13.03 -6.20 -9.28
CA PHE A 49 -13.49 -5.74 -7.98
C PHE A 49 -15.01 -5.77 -7.82
N TYR A 50 -15.73 -6.58 -8.62
CA TYR A 50 -17.16 -6.79 -8.37
C TYR A 50 -17.39 -7.31 -6.96
N GLY A 51 -18.19 -6.60 -6.16
CA GLY A 51 -18.44 -6.98 -4.78
C GLY A 51 -18.43 -5.81 -3.80
N ILE A 52 -18.16 -6.15 -2.56
CA ILE A 52 -18.14 -5.22 -1.43
C ILE A 52 -16.70 -5.04 -0.98
N HIS A 53 -16.32 -3.80 -0.69
CA HIS A 53 -14.95 -3.45 -0.35
C HIS A 53 -14.88 -2.66 0.94
N TYR A 54 -13.85 -2.98 1.73
CA TYR A 54 -13.36 -2.15 2.82
C TYR A 54 -11.88 -1.84 2.60
N ILE A 55 -11.53 -0.58 2.72
CA ILE A 55 -10.18 -0.08 2.52
C ILE A 55 -9.60 0.27 3.88
N TYR A 56 -8.36 -0.15 4.13
CA TYR A 56 -7.63 0.13 5.36
C TYR A 56 -6.40 0.95 5.02
N ALA A 57 -6.23 2.08 5.69
CA ALA A 57 -5.11 2.99 5.50
C ALA A 57 -4.26 3.07 6.78
N ASP A 58 -2.96 2.79 6.68
CA ASP A 58 -2.05 3.00 7.80
C ASP A 58 -1.88 4.50 8.12
N LYS A 59 -1.18 4.84 9.19
CA LYS A 59 -1.00 6.25 9.61
C LYS A 59 -0.29 7.10 8.55
N LYS A 60 0.65 6.52 7.78
CA LYS A 60 1.33 7.24 6.70
C LYS A 60 0.37 7.51 5.53
N ALA A 61 -0.42 6.51 5.13
CA ALA A 61 -1.41 6.65 4.07
C ALA A 61 -2.51 7.65 4.44
N GLN A 62 -2.98 7.66 5.70
CA GLN A 62 -3.95 8.68 6.18
C GLN A 62 -3.40 10.09 5.99
N LYS A 63 -2.13 10.34 6.33
CA LYS A 63 -1.47 11.64 6.09
C LYS A 63 -1.42 11.97 4.59
N GLY A 64 -1.16 10.96 3.73
CA GLY A 64 -1.16 11.15 2.28
C GLY A 64 -2.51 11.60 1.75
N TYR A 65 -3.61 11.01 2.20
CA TYR A 65 -4.97 11.45 1.82
C TYR A 65 -5.26 12.89 2.24
N LEU A 66 -4.78 13.31 3.42
CA LEU A 66 -4.95 14.69 3.92
C LEU A 66 -4.03 15.69 3.19
N ALA A 67 -2.92 15.23 2.63
CA ALA A 67 -1.96 16.02 1.86
C ALA A 67 -2.23 15.95 0.35
N ASP A 68 -3.49 16.03 -0.08
CA ASP A 68 -3.92 16.01 -1.47
C ASP A 68 -3.36 14.81 -2.28
N ASN A 69 -3.40 13.63 -1.67
CA ASN A 69 -2.91 12.36 -2.22
C ASN A 69 -1.40 12.35 -2.50
N LYS A 70 -0.61 13.02 -1.69
CA LYS A 70 0.87 12.90 -1.70
C LYS A 70 1.30 11.87 -0.66
N PHE A 71 1.55 10.65 -1.11
CA PHE A 71 1.86 9.54 -0.22
C PHE A 71 3.37 9.42 0.03
N ALA A 72 3.75 9.42 1.30
CA ALA A 72 5.14 9.23 1.71
C ALA A 72 5.60 7.78 1.51
N GLU A 73 6.89 7.58 1.34
CA GLU A 73 7.52 6.26 1.26
C GLU A 73 7.08 5.35 2.40
N GLY A 74 6.72 4.10 2.06
CA GLY A 74 6.22 3.12 3.00
C GLY A 74 4.76 3.31 3.44
N SER A 75 3.98 4.25 2.86
CA SER A 75 2.51 4.31 3.03
C SER A 75 1.87 3.01 2.56
N ARG A 76 0.93 2.46 3.32
CA ARG A 76 0.26 1.19 2.98
C ARG A 76 -1.24 1.34 2.98
N ILE A 77 -1.87 0.77 1.94
CA ILE A 77 -3.31 0.72 1.76
C ILE A 77 -3.66 -0.74 1.47
N VAL A 78 -4.59 -1.30 2.23
CA VAL A 78 -5.09 -2.68 2.04
C VAL A 78 -6.57 -2.61 1.72
N VAL A 79 -7.02 -3.41 0.76
CA VAL A 79 -8.44 -3.55 0.41
C VAL A 79 -8.86 -5.00 0.62
N GLU A 80 -9.89 -5.20 1.42
CA GLU A 80 -10.60 -6.48 1.49
C GLU A 80 -11.78 -6.46 0.54
N SER A 81 -11.92 -7.51 -0.26
CA SER A 81 -13.04 -7.73 -1.17
C SER A 81 -13.89 -8.90 -0.69
N PHE A 82 -15.21 -8.70 -0.73
CA PHE A 82 -16.21 -9.68 -0.33
C PHE A 82 -17.20 -9.88 -1.47
N ALA A 83 -17.70 -11.10 -1.63
CA ALA A 83 -18.78 -11.40 -2.56
C ALA A 83 -20.08 -10.70 -2.13
N ILE A 84 -20.96 -10.41 -3.08
CA ILE A 84 -22.34 -10.00 -2.81
C ILE A 84 -23.17 -11.26 -2.58
N LYS A 85 -23.91 -11.31 -1.47
CA LYS A 85 -24.81 -12.41 -1.16
C LYS A 85 -26.23 -12.12 -1.69
N GLY A 86 -26.68 -12.92 -2.66
CA GLY A 86 -28.00 -12.76 -3.26
C GLY A 86 -28.17 -11.44 -4.01
N ASN A 87 -29.39 -10.88 -4.00
CA ASN A 87 -29.71 -9.58 -4.62
C ASN A 87 -29.52 -8.39 -3.68
N THR A 88 -29.10 -8.64 -2.45
CA THR A 88 -28.86 -7.60 -1.45
C THR A 88 -27.38 -7.31 -1.35
N ALA A 89 -27.01 -6.05 -1.12
CA ALA A 89 -25.64 -5.67 -0.86
C ALA A 89 -25.19 -6.11 0.55
N VAL A 90 -25.33 -7.39 0.85
CA VAL A 90 -24.87 -8.01 2.10
C VAL A 90 -23.51 -8.64 1.85
N ASP A 91 -22.61 -8.48 2.81
CA ASP A 91 -21.26 -9.05 2.73
C ASP A 91 -21.36 -10.59 2.69
N GLY A 92 -20.88 -11.16 1.60
CA GLY A 92 -20.66 -12.59 1.47
C GLY A 92 -19.30 -13.00 2.01
N PRO A 93 -18.79 -14.17 1.60
CA PRO A 93 -17.43 -14.57 1.99
C PRO A 93 -16.39 -13.63 1.41
N LYS A 94 -15.30 -13.40 2.17
CA LYS A 94 -14.12 -12.71 1.66
C LYS A 94 -13.53 -13.52 0.51
N ASN A 95 -13.21 -12.86 -0.60
CA ASN A 95 -12.70 -13.52 -1.80
C ASN A 95 -11.27 -13.10 -2.14
N MET A 96 -10.85 -11.88 -1.78
CA MET A 96 -9.53 -11.38 -2.10
C MET A 96 -9.09 -10.29 -1.12
N ILE A 97 -7.78 -10.16 -0.94
CA ILE A 97 -7.15 -9.02 -0.28
C ILE A 97 -6.11 -8.47 -1.25
N VAL A 98 -6.07 -7.15 -1.43
CA VAL A 98 -5.01 -6.50 -2.20
C VAL A 98 -4.34 -5.43 -1.35
N MET A 99 -3.06 -5.17 -1.62
CA MET A 99 -2.27 -4.17 -0.93
C MET A 99 -1.50 -3.32 -1.92
N MET A 100 -1.41 -2.03 -1.63
CA MET A 100 -0.46 -1.09 -2.23
C MET A 100 0.49 -0.61 -1.14
N GLN A 101 1.79 -0.64 -1.42
CA GLN A 101 2.80 0.00 -0.56
C GLN A 101 3.62 0.98 -1.40
N LYS A 102 3.73 2.25 -0.94
CA LYS A 102 4.57 3.24 -1.61
C LYS A 102 6.03 2.83 -1.52
N ASP A 103 6.64 2.64 -2.68
CA ASP A 103 8.04 2.27 -2.84
C ASP A 103 8.56 2.88 -4.15
N LYS A 104 9.31 3.97 -4.05
CA LYS A 104 9.85 4.71 -5.20
C LYS A 104 10.70 3.87 -6.16
N ARG A 105 11.18 2.70 -5.74
CA ARG A 105 11.92 1.76 -6.59
C ARG A 105 11.03 1.07 -7.62
N GLN A 106 9.72 1.05 -7.41
CA GLN A 106 8.72 0.42 -8.28
C GLN A 106 8.35 1.36 -9.45
N THR A 107 9.33 1.68 -10.32
CA THR A 107 9.16 2.66 -11.39
C THR A 107 8.12 2.24 -12.43
N ALA A 108 8.00 0.95 -12.71
CA ALA A 108 7.02 0.40 -13.65
C ALA A 108 5.56 0.56 -13.19
N THR A 109 5.33 0.81 -11.91
CA THR A 109 4.00 0.93 -11.29
C THR A 109 3.82 2.26 -10.56
N GLY A 110 4.48 3.33 -11.05
CA GLY A 110 4.33 4.68 -10.51
C GLY A 110 4.80 4.86 -9.07
N GLY A 111 5.75 4.03 -8.63
CA GLY A 111 6.29 4.07 -7.27
C GLY A 111 5.41 3.33 -6.25
N TRP A 112 4.66 2.32 -6.67
CA TRP A 112 3.84 1.50 -5.80
C TRP A 112 4.10 0.02 -6.00
N LEU A 113 4.38 -0.69 -4.93
CA LEU A 113 4.37 -2.15 -4.89
C LEU A 113 2.94 -2.62 -4.69
N PHE A 114 2.41 -3.36 -5.65
CA PHE A 114 1.11 -4.02 -5.55
C PHE A 114 1.29 -5.48 -5.15
N SER A 115 0.40 -5.97 -4.30
CA SER A 115 0.36 -7.37 -3.89
C SER A 115 -1.08 -7.84 -3.77
N ALA A 116 -1.35 -9.07 -4.16
CA ALA A 116 -2.67 -9.67 -4.04
C ALA A 116 -2.59 -10.99 -3.27
N PHE A 117 -3.61 -11.24 -2.47
CA PHE A 117 -3.69 -12.38 -1.57
C PHE A 117 -5.07 -13.02 -1.67
N GLY A 118 -5.12 -14.32 -1.47
CA GLY A 118 -6.36 -15.03 -1.21
C GLY A 118 -7.00 -14.62 0.12
N PRO A 119 -8.21 -15.13 0.40
CA PRO A 119 -8.92 -14.84 1.66
C PRO A 119 -8.15 -15.31 2.90
N ASP A 120 -7.25 -16.28 2.73
CA ASP A 120 -6.37 -16.83 3.77
C ASP A 120 -5.07 -16.02 3.99
N GLY A 121 -4.89 -14.94 3.22
CA GLY A 121 -3.71 -14.08 3.29
C GLY A 121 -2.47 -14.61 2.57
N LYS A 122 -2.56 -15.73 1.85
CA LYS A 122 -1.47 -16.24 1.01
C LYS A 122 -1.44 -15.51 -0.34
N SER A 123 -0.26 -15.34 -0.92
CA SER A 123 -0.11 -14.71 -2.24
C SER A 123 -0.99 -15.40 -3.29
N SER A 124 -1.70 -14.60 -4.10
CA SER A 124 -2.54 -15.09 -5.19
C SER A 124 -1.78 -15.33 -6.50
N GLY A 125 -0.52 -14.87 -6.60
CA GLY A 125 0.28 -14.96 -7.82
C GLY A 125 -0.19 -14.05 -8.97
N LEU A 126 -1.11 -13.12 -8.76
CA LEU A 126 -1.54 -12.17 -9.78
C LEU A 126 -0.38 -11.22 -10.16
N ASP A 127 -0.22 -10.97 -11.48
CA ASP A 127 0.73 -9.99 -11.97
C ASP A 127 0.28 -8.56 -11.61
N PRO A 128 1.08 -7.81 -10.82
CA PRO A 128 0.69 -6.50 -10.34
C PRO A 128 0.63 -5.44 -11.45
N VAL A 129 1.43 -5.55 -12.50
CA VAL A 129 1.48 -4.53 -13.57
C VAL A 129 0.23 -4.60 -14.43
N THR A 130 -0.08 -5.78 -14.95
CA THR A 130 -1.22 -5.98 -15.87
C THR A 130 -2.55 -6.03 -15.15
N THR A 131 -2.60 -6.59 -13.94
CA THR A 131 -3.86 -6.79 -13.23
C THR A 131 -4.27 -5.58 -12.39
N CYS A 132 -3.31 -4.90 -11.73
CA CYS A 132 -3.63 -3.83 -10.80
C CYS A 132 -3.32 -2.45 -11.39
N PHE A 133 -2.08 -2.22 -11.81
CA PHE A 133 -1.60 -0.88 -12.15
C PHE A 133 -2.28 -0.28 -13.38
N SER A 134 -2.72 -1.07 -14.35
CA SER A 134 -3.42 -0.57 -15.53
C SER A 134 -4.67 0.25 -15.18
N CYS A 135 -5.50 -0.24 -14.23
CA CYS A 135 -6.66 0.50 -13.75
C CYS A 135 -6.27 1.72 -12.91
N HIS A 136 -5.26 1.60 -12.04
CA HIS A 136 -4.76 2.70 -11.24
C HIS A 136 -4.18 3.83 -12.09
N LEU A 137 -3.47 3.50 -13.17
CA LEU A 137 -2.96 4.47 -14.14
C LEU A 137 -4.11 5.21 -14.83
N LYS A 138 -5.12 4.48 -15.29
CA LYS A 138 -6.27 5.06 -16.02
C LYS A 138 -7.10 5.98 -15.12
N ASP A 139 -7.40 5.55 -13.90
CA ASP A 139 -8.45 6.18 -13.09
C ASP A 139 -7.89 7.13 -12.01
N ALA A 140 -6.58 7.06 -11.71
CA ALA A 140 -6.00 7.76 -10.57
C ALA A 140 -4.58 8.31 -10.76
N ALA A 141 -4.07 8.43 -12.00
CA ALA A 141 -2.72 8.95 -12.26
C ALA A 141 -2.48 10.31 -11.58
N GLN A 142 -3.47 11.21 -11.60
CA GLN A 142 -3.41 12.54 -11.00
C GLN A 142 -3.50 12.54 -9.47
N ARG A 143 -3.74 11.38 -8.84
CA ARG A 143 -3.85 11.18 -7.39
C ARG A 143 -2.81 10.21 -6.87
N ASP A 144 -1.59 10.30 -7.39
CA ASP A 144 -0.50 9.38 -7.07
C ASP A 144 -0.91 7.91 -7.23
N PHE A 145 -1.72 7.61 -8.26
CA PHE A 145 -2.26 6.29 -8.61
C PHE A 145 -3.14 5.65 -7.52
N VAL A 146 -3.71 6.41 -6.59
CA VAL A 146 -4.61 5.90 -5.55
C VAL A 146 -6.06 6.21 -5.90
N ILE A 147 -6.87 5.17 -6.14
CA ILE A 147 -8.27 5.29 -6.56
C ILE A 147 -9.15 5.81 -5.42
N SER A 148 -8.92 5.36 -4.20
CA SER A 148 -9.63 5.82 -3.02
C SER A 148 -9.25 7.26 -2.64
N THR A 149 -10.13 7.92 -1.88
CA THR A 149 -9.98 9.33 -1.50
C THR A 149 -10.19 9.51 0.01
N LYS A 150 -9.85 10.69 0.55
CA LYS A 150 -10.11 11.03 1.95
C LYS A 150 -11.59 10.90 2.34
N ARG A 151 -12.52 11.12 1.38
CA ARG A 151 -13.97 11.00 1.60
C ARG A 151 -14.36 9.57 1.98
N ASP A 152 -13.68 8.57 1.43
CA ASP A 152 -13.96 7.15 1.72
C ASP A 152 -13.72 6.80 3.19
N PHE A 153 -12.90 7.57 3.90
CA PHE A 153 -12.54 7.38 5.30
C PHE A 153 -13.16 8.40 6.25
N LYS A 154 -13.90 9.38 5.73
CA LYS A 154 -14.36 10.54 6.50
C LYS A 154 -13.20 11.23 7.25
N LEU A 155 -12.08 11.45 6.55
CA LEU A 155 -10.91 12.17 7.03
C LEU A 155 -11.03 13.68 6.80
#